data_2c58f8c3283a57b1ca9df91fa89966c2
#
_entry.id   2c58f8c3283a57b1ca9df91fa89966c2
#
_cell.length_a   1.000
_cell.length_b   1.000
_cell.length_c   1.000
_cell.angle_alpha   90.00
_cell.angle_beta   90.00
_cell.angle_gamma   90.00
#
_symmetry.space_group_name_H-M   'P 1'
#
loop_
_entity.id
_entity.type
_entity.pdbx_description
1 polymer ?
#
loop_
_entity_poly.entity_id
_entity_poly.type
_entity_poly.pdbx_seq_one_letter_code
_entity_poly.pdbx_strand_id
1 'polypeptide(L)'
;MNFTLVLGLVAGFLTTVAYVPEVIKVFNTKDTKGISLLWLLTLLTGALLWFYYGVLIISIPVMAANGVSAFLILLLIFLKIKYR
;
A
#
# COMPACT_ATOMS: atom_id res chain seq x y z
N MET A 1 1.26 6.46 25.48
CA MET A 1 0.87 5.73 24.25
C MET A 1 0.32 4.38 24.66
N ASN A 2 -0.84 4.02 24.17
CA ASN A 2 -1.45 2.75 24.58
C ASN A 2 -1.02 1.61 23.69
N PHE A 3 -1.27 0.37 24.14
CA PHE A 3 -0.88 -0.83 23.42
C PHE A 3 -1.57 -0.92 22.06
N THR A 4 -2.84 -0.52 22.01
CA THR A 4 -3.60 -0.60 20.75
C THR A 4 -2.99 0.30 19.68
N LEU A 5 -2.58 1.51 20.04
CA LEU A 5 -1.94 2.42 19.10
C LEU A 5 -0.59 1.89 18.63
N VAL A 6 0.23 1.37 19.56
CA VAL A 6 1.53 0.80 19.21
C VAL A 6 1.36 -0.40 18.28
N LEU A 7 0.42 -1.26 18.59
CA LEU A 7 0.15 -2.44 17.76
C LEU A 7 -0.26 -2.03 16.34
N GLY A 8 -1.14 -1.02 16.23
CA GLY A 8 -1.57 -0.52 14.92
C GLY A 8 -0.42 0.07 14.12
N LEU A 9 0.45 0.86 14.78
CA LEU A 9 1.59 1.46 14.09
C LEU A 9 2.58 0.40 13.60
N VAL A 10 2.87 -0.60 14.44
CA VAL A 10 3.80 -1.66 14.07
C VAL A 10 3.23 -2.51 12.94
N ALA A 11 1.97 -2.91 13.06
CA ALA A 11 1.32 -3.72 12.03
C ALA A 11 1.24 -2.96 10.71
N GLY A 12 0.85 -1.68 10.75
CA GLY A 12 0.78 -0.86 9.56
C GLY A 12 2.13 -0.65 8.91
N PHE A 13 3.17 -0.46 9.71
CA PHE A 13 4.53 -0.31 9.20
C PHE A 13 4.97 -1.58 8.46
N LEU A 14 4.75 -2.74 9.07
CA LEU A 14 5.18 -4.00 8.47
C LEU A 14 4.45 -4.27 7.15
N THR A 15 3.13 -4.06 7.12
CA THR A 15 2.37 -4.30 5.90
C THR A 15 2.74 -3.31 4.79
N THR A 16 3.00 -2.06 5.15
CA THR A 16 3.38 -1.03 4.18
C THR A 16 4.78 -1.30 3.62
N VAL A 17 5.73 -1.64 4.49
CA VAL A 17 7.11 -1.92 4.07
C VAL A 17 7.15 -3.12 3.13
N ALA A 18 6.20 -4.05 3.24
CA ALA A 18 6.16 -5.23 2.38
C ALA A 18 6.02 -4.87 0.89
N TYR A 19 5.45 -3.70 0.56
CA TYR A 19 5.36 -3.26 -0.83
C TYR A 19 6.68 -2.72 -1.38
N VAL A 20 7.58 -2.26 -0.52
CA VAL A 20 8.80 -1.58 -0.95
C VAL A 20 9.71 -2.49 -1.78
N PRO A 21 10.00 -3.74 -1.34
CA PRO A 21 10.83 -4.63 -2.16
C PRO A 21 10.23 -4.88 -3.54
N GLU A 22 8.91 -5.01 -3.63
CA GLU A 22 8.24 -5.23 -4.90
C GLU A 22 8.40 -4.04 -5.83
N VAL A 23 8.22 -2.82 -5.30
CA VAL A 23 8.40 -1.60 -6.09
C VAL A 23 9.83 -1.53 -6.63
N ILE A 24 10.81 -1.77 -5.76
CA ILE A 24 12.22 -1.73 -6.14
C ILE A 24 12.51 -2.79 -7.21
N LYS A 25 12.01 -4.00 -7.02
CA LYS A 25 12.22 -5.09 -7.96
C LYS A 25 11.67 -4.74 -9.34
N VAL A 26 10.43 -4.25 -9.38
CA VAL A 26 9.81 -3.90 -10.66
C VAL A 26 10.53 -2.73 -11.31
N PHE A 27 10.94 -1.74 -10.52
CA PHE A 27 11.66 -0.60 -11.05
C PHE A 27 12.99 -1.02 -11.69
N ASN A 28 13.71 -1.94 -11.05
CA ASN A 28 15.00 -2.39 -11.54
C ASN A 28 14.90 -3.35 -12.71
N THR A 29 13.97 -4.30 -12.64
CA THR A 29 13.84 -5.34 -13.69
C THR A 29 12.92 -4.91 -14.82
N LYS A 30 12.02 -3.97 -14.56
CA LYS A 30 11.00 -3.53 -15.52
C LYS A 30 10.12 -4.68 -15.99
N ASP A 31 10.01 -5.72 -15.14
CA ASP A 31 9.22 -6.91 -15.42
C ASP A 31 7.96 -6.90 -14.57
N THR A 32 6.82 -6.71 -15.22
CA THR A 32 5.52 -6.65 -14.54
C THR A 32 4.62 -7.82 -14.91
N LYS A 33 5.16 -8.86 -15.58
CA LYS A 33 4.35 -9.97 -16.07
C LYS A 33 3.66 -10.74 -14.94
N GLY A 34 4.31 -10.84 -13.79
CA GLY A 34 3.73 -11.54 -12.65
C GLY A 34 2.75 -10.73 -11.83
N ILE A 35 2.45 -9.51 -12.26
CA ILE A 35 1.59 -8.60 -11.50
C ILE A 35 0.33 -8.31 -12.30
N SER A 36 -0.83 -8.59 -11.71
CA SER A 36 -2.12 -8.35 -12.35
C SER A 36 -2.57 -6.91 -12.09
N LEU A 37 -2.97 -6.22 -13.16
CA LEU A 37 -3.53 -4.88 -13.01
C LEU A 37 -4.82 -4.91 -12.19
N LEU A 38 -5.64 -5.93 -12.40
CA LEU A 38 -6.86 -6.08 -11.62
C LEU A 38 -6.55 -6.23 -10.13
N TRP A 39 -5.52 -7.01 -9.78
CA TRP A 39 -5.09 -7.18 -8.41
C TRP A 39 -4.66 -5.83 -7.81
N LEU A 40 -3.88 -5.06 -8.56
CA LEU A 40 -3.42 -3.75 -8.09
C LEU A 40 -4.60 -2.78 -7.89
N LEU A 41 -5.55 -2.77 -8.81
CA LEU A 41 -6.73 -1.91 -8.69
C LEU A 41 -7.57 -2.30 -7.49
N THR A 42 -7.71 -3.60 -7.23
CA THR A 42 -8.44 -4.08 -6.06
C THR A 42 -7.74 -3.66 -4.77
N LEU A 43 -6.40 -3.79 -4.72
CA LEU A 43 -5.63 -3.36 -3.56
C LEU A 43 -5.75 -1.86 -3.34
N LEU A 44 -5.68 -1.07 -4.40
CA LEU A 44 -5.80 0.37 -4.29
C LEU A 44 -7.17 0.76 -3.75
N THR A 45 -8.21 0.14 -4.26
CA THR A 45 -9.57 0.41 -3.78
C THR A 45 -9.68 0.10 -2.30
N GLY A 46 -9.16 -1.05 -1.87
CA GLY A 46 -9.17 -1.42 -0.46
C GLY A 46 -8.38 -0.44 0.40
N ALA A 47 -7.21 -0.02 -0.06
CA ALA A 47 -6.38 0.92 0.69
C ALA A 47 -7.08 2.27 0.84
N LEU A 48 -7.74 2.75 -0.21
CA LEU A 48 -8.46 4.02 -0.16
C LEU A 48 -9.67 3.93 0.78
N LEU A 49 -10.40 2.82 0.75
CA LEU A 49 -11.54 2.62 1.66
C LEU A 49 -11.08 2.54 3.11
N TRP A 50 -9.97 1.83 3.37
CA TRP A 50 -9.40 1.76 4.71
C TRP A 50 -8.89 3.13 5.18
N PHE A 51 -8.30 3.90 4.28
CA PHE A 51 -7.87 5.25 4.60
C PHE A 51 -9.06 6.10 5.04
N TYR A 52 -10.14 6.04 4.28
CA TYR A 52 -11.35 6.79 4.61
C TYR A 52 -11.93 6.33 5.95
N TYR A 53 -11.97 5.01 6.17
CA TYR A 53 -12.40 4.48 7.45
C TYR A 53 -11.54 5.02 8.59
N GLY A 54 -10.22 5.07 8.39
CA GLY A 54 -9.30 5.62 9.38
C GLY A 54 -9.58 7.08 9.67
N VAL A 55 -9.93 7.86 8.66
CA VAL A 55 -10.31 9.27 8.84
C VAL A 55 -11.57 9.37 9.70
N LEU A 56 -12.56 8.53 9.44
CA LEU A 56 -13.83 8.57 10.18
C LEU A 56 -13.65 8.23 11.65
N ILE A 57 -12.78 7.30 11.98
CA ILE A 57 -12.54 6.91 13.39
C ILE A 57 -11.34 7.64 13.99
N ILE A 58 -10.73 8.54 13.24
CA ILE A 58 -9.55 9.33 13.67
C ILE A 58 -8.44 8.39 14.14
N SER A 59 -8.11 7.40 13.29
CA SER A 59 -7.03 6.45 13.57
C SER A 59 -5.79 6.80 12.77
N ILE A 60 -4.78 7.34 13.43
CA ILE A 60 -3.53 7.69 12.77
C ILE A 60 -2.84 6.47 12.17
N PRO A 61 -2.74 5.31 12.86
CA PRO A 61 -2.10 4.14 12.24
C PRO A 61 -2.79 3.69 10.95
N VAL A 62 -4.12 3.66 10.94
CA VAL A 62 -4.86 3.22 9.75
C VAL A 62 -4.69 4.22 8.61
N MET A 63 -4.78 5.52 8.91
CA MET A 63 -4.59 6.56 7.90
C MET A 63 -3.19 6.51 7.31
N ALA A 64 -2.16 6.45 8.16
CA ALA A 64 -0.78 6.46 7.70
C ALA A 64 -0.45 5.22 6.87
N ALA A 65 -0.80 4.03 7.37
CA ALA A 65 -0.48 2.79 6.68
C ALA A 65 -1.15 2.72 5.32
N ASN A 66 -2.43 3.04 5.26
CA ASN A 66 -3.17 2.91 4.01
C ASN A 66 -2.88 4.05 3.05
N GLY A 67 -2.57 5.24 3.55
CA GLY A 67 -2.14 6.34 2.70
C GLY A 67 -0.82 6.04 1.99
N VAL A 68 0.18 5.55 2.74
CA VAL A 68 1.46 5.18 2.15
C VAL A 68 1.32 3.97 1.23
N SER A 69 0.51 2.98 1.64
CA SER A 69 0.25 1.81 0.79
C SER A 69 -0.39 2.22 -0.53
N ALA A 70 -1.37 3.13 -0.50
CA ALA A 70 -2.01 3.61 -1.72
C ALA A 70 -0.99 4.26 -2.64
N PHE A 71 -0.07 5.06 -2.10
CA PHE A 71 0.98 5.68 -2.88
C PHE A 71 1.87 4.63 -3.56
N LEU A 72 2.30 3.62 -2.79
CA LEU A 72 3.15 2.56 -3.34
C LEU A 72 2.42 1.72 -4.39
N ILE A 73 1.13 1.44 -4.17
CA ILE A 73 0.32 0.71 -5.14
C ILE A 73 0.18 1.53 -6.42
N LEU A 74 0.00 2.85 -6.31
CA LEU A 74 -0.05 3.72 -7.49
C LEU A 74 1.26 3.68 -8.28
N LEU A 75 2.39 3.61 -7.59
CA LEU A 75 3.67 3.43 -8.28
C LEU A 75 3.72 2.11 -9.05
N LEU A 76 3.23 1.03 -8.44
CA LEU A 76 3.19 -0.26 -9.12
C LEU A 76 2.25 -0.23 -10.33
N ILE A 77 1.10 0.44 -10.22
CA ILE A 77 0.17 0.60 -11.33
C ILE A 77 0.85 1.37 -12.46
N PHE A 78 1.54 2.46 -12.15
CA PHE A 78 2.26 3.24 -13.14
C PHE A 78 3.30 2.38 -13.86
N LEU A 79 4.08 1.61 -13.09
CA LEU A 79 5.10 0.74 -13.68
C LEU A 79 4.49 -0.37 -14.51
N LYS A 80 3.35 -0.93 -14.06
CA LYS A 80 2.65 -1.97 -14.82
C LYS A 80 2.18 -1.44 -16.16
N ILE A 81 1.64 -0.24 -16.19
CA ILE A 81 1.17 0.36 -17.44
C ILE A 81 2.35 0.70 -18.35
N LYS A 82 3.45 1.18 -17.76
CA LYS A 82 4.61 1.59 -18.52
C LYS A 82 5.37 0.41 -19.12
N TYR A 83 5.50 -0.69 -18.38
CA TYR A 83 6.36 -1.81 -18.76
C TYR A 83 5.61 -3.10 -19.06
N ARG A 84 4.31 -3.05 -19.28
CA ARG A 84 3.55 -4.25 -19.60
C ARG A 84 3.84 -4.80 -21.03
#